data_44f5827528ff5d7812241a6576d92621
#
_entry.id   44f5827528ff5d7812241a6576d92621
#
_cell.length_a   1.000
_cell.length_b   1.000
_cell.length_c   1.000
_cell.angle_alpha   90.00
_cell.angle_beta   90.00
_cell.angle_gamma   90.00
#
_symmetry.space_group_name_H-M   'P 1'
#
loop_
_entity.id
_entity.type
_entity.pdbx_description
1 polymer ?
#
loop_
_entity_poly.entity_id
_entity_poly.type
_entity_poly.pdbx_seq_one_letter_code
_entity_poly.pdbx_strand_id
1 'polypeptide(L)'
;MPSDTKTYQEETYIDNTIRLRGVLNTMPDFARDYFRAIEPTTSPKTRISYAYDIRLFFQFLIEENPVYKHHSIKDFQVQDLEAIQPVDIEEYLEYLKVYDTTDVHTKETKQVTNSERGLFRKMSALRSFYNYFFKRQIIQKNPTLFVDMPKLHDKAIIRLDTDEVAKLLDYVESCGSKLTGQALSYYNKTKERDIAIITLLLGTGIRVSELVGLDLSDVDFN
;
A
#
# COMPACT_ATOMS: atom_id res chain seq x y z
N MET A 1 -21.33 -26.43 -18.50
CA MET A 1 -21.55 -25.48 -17.44
C MET A 1 -20.30 -24.60 -17.37
N PRO A 2 -20.38 -23.28 -17.45
CA PRO A 2 -19.20 -22.45 -17.26
C PRO A 2 -18.70 -22.71 -15.84
N SER A 3 -17.40 -22.97 -15.70
CA SER A 3 -16.76 -23.15 -14.40
C SER A 3 -16.88 -21.85 -13.62
N ASP A 4 -17.46 -21.94 -12.43
CA ASP A 4 -17.67 -20.83 -11.46
C ASP A 4 -16.32 -20.41 -10.81
N THR A 5 -15.21 -20.54 -11.55
CA THR A 5 -13.86 -20.17 -11.11
C THR A 5 -13.68 -18.68 -11.33
N LYS A 6 -13.63 -17.96 -10.21
CA LYS A 6 -13.32 -16.54 -10.20
C LYS A 6 -11.94 -16.28 -10.81
N THR A 7 -11.82 -15.19 -11.54
CA THR A 7 -10.52 -14.73 -12.03
C THR A 7 -9.63 -14.26 -10.84
N TYR A 8 -8.32 -14.27 -11.03
CA TYR A 8 -7.36 -13.73 -10.04
C TYR A 8 -7.70 -12.31 -9.61
N GLN A 9 -8.20 -11.49 -10.54
CA GLN A 9 -8.58 -10.10 -10.26
C GLN A 9 -9.82 -10.02 -9.36
N GLU A 10 -10.82 -10.88 -9.60
CA GLU A 10 -12.04 -10.95 -8.78
C GLU A 10 -11.73 -11.43 -7.35
N GLU A 11 -10.90 -12.46 -7.21
CA GLU A 11 -10.45 -12.96 -5.90
C GLU A 11 -9.69 -11.87 -5.14
N THR A 12 -8.73 -11.21 -5.79
CA THR A 12 -7.96 -10.10 -5.21
C THR A 12 -8.88 -8.94 -4.79
N TYR A 13 -9.90 -8.61 -5.57
CA TYR A 13 -10.87 -7.58 -5.22
C TYR A 13 -11.67 -7.95 -3.97
N ILE A 14 -12.15 -9.19 -3.90
CA ILE A 14 -12.92 -9.70 -2.75
C ILE A 14 -12.06 -9.66 -1.48
N ASP A 15 -10.85 -10.20 -1.54
CA ASP A 15 -9.94 -10.26 -0.40
C ASP A 15 -9.59 -8.86 0.11
N ASN A 16 -9.27 -7.94 -0.80
CA ASN A 16 -9.00 -6.56 -0.44
C ASN A 16 -10.22 -5.87 0.18
N THR A 17 -11.42 -6.17 -0.30
CA THR A 17 -12.66 -5.62 0.26
C THR A 17 -12.93 -6.15 1.68
N ILE A 18 -12.73 -7.44 1.91
CA ILE A 18 -12.86 -8.05 3.24
C ILE A 18 -11.82 -7.44 4.20
N ARG A 19 -10.58 -7.34 3.76
CA ARG A 19 -9.50 -6.74 4.53
C ARG A 19 -9.78 -5.28 4.91
N LEU A 20 -10.27 -4.49 3.96
CA LEU A 20 -10.67 -3.09 4.23
C LEU A 20 -11.74 -3.03 5.30
N ARG A 21 -12.79 -3.86 5.21
CA ARG A 21 -13.86 -3.91 6.23
C ARG A 21 -13.29 -4.25 7.61
N GLY A 22 -12.34 -5.19 7.69
CA GLY A 22 -11.63 -5.52 8.92
C GLY A 22 -10.92 -4.32 9.55
N VAL A 23 -10.19 -3.53 8.76
CA VAL A 23 -9.52 -2.32 9.24
C VAL A 23 -10.53 -1.28 9.70
N LEU A 24 -11.59 -1.02 8.91
CA LEU A 24 -12.63 -0.04 9.25
C LEU A 24 -13.38 -0.38 10.54
N ASN A 25 -13.47 -1.67 10.89
CA ASN A 25 -14.06 -2.09 12.16
C ASN A 25 -13.22 -1.66 13.38
N THR A 26 -11.98 -1.27 13.20
CA THR A 26 -11.08 -0.78 14.27
C THR A 26 -10.94 0.75 14.28
N MET A 27 -11.66 1.45 13.40
CA MET A 27 -11.62 2.90 13.26
C MET A 27 -12.88 3.57 13.85
N PRO A 28 -12.88 4.90 14.04
CA PRO A 28 -14.08 5.63 14.40
C PRO A 28 -15.19 5.43 13.36
N ASP A 29 -16.45 5.39 13.80
CA ASP A 29 -17.56 5.07 12.91
C ASP A 29 -17.73 6.08 11.77
N PHE A 30 -17.49 7.37 12.03
CA PHE A 30 -17.59 8.41 11.01
C PHE A 30 -16.58 8.24 9.86
N ALA A 31 -15.45 7.54 10.09
CA ALA A 31 -14.48 7.27 9.03
C ALA A 31 -15.07 6.44 7.87
N ARG A 32 -16.09 5.61 8.14
CA ARG A 32 -16.76 4.80 7.11
C ARG A 32 -17.39 5.64 6.01
N ASP A 33 -17.89 6.84 6.35
CA ASP A 33 -18.50 7.74 5.37
C ASP A 33 -17.49 8.25 4.35
N TYR A 34 -16.27 8.56 4.80
CA TYR A 34 -15.17 8.91 3.92
C TYR A 34 -14.82 7.75 2.98
N PHE A 35 -14.63 6.53 3.50
CA PHE A 35 -14.24 5.38 2.69
C PHE A 35 -15.31 4.97 1.68
N ARG A 36 -16.59 5.17 2.00
CA ARG A 36 -17.70 5.00 1.05
C ARG A 36 -17.65 6.06 -0.04
N ALA A 37 -17.36 7.30 0.31
CA ALA A 37 -17.33 8.40 -0.64
C ALA A 37 -16.19 8.30 -1.66
N ILE A 38 -15.02 7.77 -1.28
CA ILE A 38 -13.88 7.62 -2.20
C ILE A 38 -13.91 6.30 -3.00
N GLU A 39 -14.89 5.42 -2.74
CA GLU A 39 -14.99 4.12 -3.41
C GLU A 39 -15.03 4.22 -4.94
N PRO A 40 -15.83 5.11 -5.55
CA PRO A 40 -15.94 5.19 -7.01
C PRO A 40 -14.65 5.63 -7.71
N THR A 41 -13.73 6.27 -6.98
CA THR A 41 -12.53 6.91 -7.55
C THR A 41 -11.22 6.25 -7.14
N THR A 42 -11.29 5.22 -6.27
CA THR A 42 -10.09 4.58 -5.72
C THR A 42 -10.17 3.06 -5.72
N SER A 43 -9.04 2.41 -5.99
CA SER A 43 -8.97 0.95 -5.90
C SER A 43 -9.11 0.47 -4.43
N PRO A 44 -9.58 -0.77 -4.21
CA PRO A 44 -9.61 -1.36 -2.86
C PRO A 44 -8.26 -1.32 -2.15
N LYS A 45 -7.16 -1.55 -2.88
CA LYS A 45 -5.79 -1.53 -2.36
C LYS A 45 -5.38 -0.13 -1.87
N THR A 46 -5.77 0.92 -2.61
CA THR A 46 -5.56 2.32 -2.20
C THR A 46 -6.34 2.63 -0.93
N ARG A 47 -7.61 2.22 -0.87
CA ARG A 47 -8.45 2.42 0.32
C ARG A 47 -7.91 1.72 1.56
N ILE A 48 -7.40 0.50 1.43
CA ILE A 48 -6.72 -0.21 2.53
C ILE A 48 -5.51 0.58 3.01
N SER A 49 -4.66 1.05 2.09
CA SER A 49 -3.48 1.84 2.44
C SER A 49 -3.86 3.11 3.19
N TYR A 50 -4.89 3.82 2.73
CA TYR A 50 -5.41 5.01 3.40
C TYR A 50 -6.00 4.68 4.77
N ALA A 51 -6.71 3.55 4.90
CA ALA A 51 -7.28 3.13 6.17
C ALA A 51 -6.19 2.86 7.23
N TYR A 52 -5.12 2.19 6.85
CA TYR A 52 -3.97 2.00 7.74
C TYR A 52 -3.28 3.31 8.10
N ASP A 53 -3.11 4.22 7.13
CA ASP A 53 -2.43 5.49 7.38
C ASP A 53 -3.24 6.40 8.30
N ILE A 54 -4.57 6.49 8.11
CA ILE A 54 -5.46 7.27 8.95
C ILE A 54 -5.59 6.62 10.35
N ARG A 55 -5.65 5.29 10.42
CA ARG A 55 -5.65 4.59 11.69
C ARG A 55 -4.36 4.87 12.49
N LEU A 56 -3.21 4.89 11.81
CA LEU A 56 -1.93 5.21 12.44
C LEU A 56 -1.91 6.64 13.01
N PHE A 57 -2.58 7.58 12.34
CA PHE A 57 -2.73 8.94 12.86
C PHE A 57 -3.54 8.96 14.17
N PHE A 58 -4.67 8.26 14.25
CA PHE A 58 -5.42 8.13 15.50
C PHE A 58 -4.62 7.43 16.60
N GLN A 59 -3.83 6.42 16.22
CA GLN A 59 -2.92 5.75 17.15
C GLN A 59 -1.90 6.72 17.74
N PHE A 60 -1.24 7.51 16.90
CA PHE A 60 -0.31 8.56 17.31
C PHE A 60 -0.98 9.54 18.29
N LEU A 61 -2.19 10.00 18.01
CA LEU A 61 -2.90 10.92 18.92
C LEU A 61 -3.13 10.29 20.29
N ILE A 62 -3.43 9.00 20.37
CA ILE A 62 -3.62 8.29 21.65
C ILE A 62 -2.29 8.14 22.38
N GLU A 63 -1.19 7.89 21.69
CA GLU A 63 0.11 7.62 22.28
C GLU A 63 0.80 8.91 22.74
N GLU A 64 0.75 9.96 21.92
CA GLU A 64 1.59 11.14 22.08
C GLU A 64 0.81 12.41 22.51
N ASN A 65 -0.47 12.54 22.13
CA ASN A 65 -1.22 13.75 22.46
C ASN A 65 -1.91 13.63 23.83
N PRO A 66 -1.59 14.50 24.82
CA PRO A 66 -2.13 14.42 26.18
C PRO A 66 -3.66 14.47 26.26
N VAL A 67 -4.33 15.12 25.29
CA VAL A 67 -5.80 15.26 25.25
C VAL A 67 -6.46 13.89 24.98
N TYR A 68 -5.82 13.05 24.18
CA TYR A 68 -6.40 11.78 23.70
C TYR A 68 -5.82 10.52 24.38
N LYS A 69 -4.91 10.69 25.33
CA LYS A 69 -4.16 9.58 25.97
C LYS A 69 -5.01 8.44 26.57
N HIS A 70 -6.27 8.74 26.90
CA HIS A 70 -7.19 7.76 27.50
C HIS A 70 -8.30 7.30 26.55
N HIS A 71 -8.24 7.70 25.28
CA HIS A 71 -9.20 7.31 24.28
C HIS A 71 -8.84 5.95 23.68
N SER A 72 -9.84 5.22 23.22
CA SER A 72 -9.62 4.21 22.18
C SER A 72 -9.84 4.85 20.81
N ILE A 73 -9.34 4.21 19.75
CA ILE A 73 -9.54 4.74 18.38
C ILE A 73 -11.04 4.91 18.06
N LYS A 74 -11.91 4.10 18.65
CA LYS A 74 -13.36 4.15 18.41
C LYS A 74 -14.06 5.28 19.13
N ASP A 75 -13.45 5.84 20.15
CA ASP A 75 -14.05 6.91 20.95
C ASP A 75 -14.02 8.27 20.23
N PHE A 76 -13.14 8.41 19.23
CA PHE A 76 -13.06 9.64 18.45
C PHE A 76 -14.37 9.97 17.74
N GLN A 77 -14.77 11.22 17.85
CA GLN A 77 -15.91 11.81 17.17
C GLN A 77 -15.42 12.74 16.05
N VAL A 78 -16.29 13.01 15.08
CA VAL A 78 -15.92 13.91 13.97
C VAL A 78 -15.51 15.31 14.43
N GLN A 79 -16.06 15.76 15.56
CA GLN A 79 -15.73 17.05 16.19
C GLN A 79 -14.28 17.13 16.70
N ASP A 80 -13.70 15.98 17.07
CA ASP A 80 -12.29 15.92 17.50
C ASP A 80 -11.34 16.35 16.38
N LEU A 81 -11.73 16.16 15.12
CA LEU A 81 -10.95 16.64 13.98
C LEU A 81 -10.76 18.15 13.97
N GLU A 82 -11.69 18.92 14.53
CA GLU A 82 -11.59 20.38 14.63
C GLU A 82 -10.69 20.85 15.77
N ALA A 83 -10.52 20.02 16.81
CA ALA A 83 -9.66 20.32 17.94
C ALA A 83 -8.17 20.16 17.61
N ILE A 84 -7.85 19.32 16.63
CA ILE A 84 -6.48 19.07 16.17
C ILE A 84 -5.91 20.32 15.51
N GLN A 85 -4.69 20.69 15.93
CA GLN A 85 -3.99 21.86 15.43
C GLN A 85 -2.93 21.46 14.37
N PRO A 86 -2.46 22.42 13.55
CA PRO A 86 -1.37 22.15 12.60
C PRO A 86 -0.12 21.56 13.27
N VAL A 87 0.21 21.99 14.47
CA VAL A 87 1.36 21.48 15.24
C VAL A 87 1.23 19.98 15.54
N ASP A 88 0.04 19.48 15.86
CA ASP A 88 -0.18 18.04 16.10
C ASP A 88 0.14 17.21 14.85
N ILE A 89 -0.10 17.79 13.66
CA ILE A 89 0.22 17.12 12.38
C ILE A 89 1.72 17.19 12.08
N GLU A 90 2.38 18.28 12.45
CA GLU A 90 3.84 18.40 12.34
C GLU A 90 4.54 17.40 13.26
N GLU A 91 4.08 17.26 14.50
CA GLU A 91 4.54 16.24 15.45
C GLU A 91 4.28 14.81 14.93
N TYR A 92 3.11 14.59 14.32
CA TYR A 92 2.84 13.31 13.65
C TYR A 92 3.84 13.01 12.51
N LEU A 93 4.18 14.01 11.69
CA LEU A 93 5.18 13.83 10.63
C LEU A 93 6.58 13.54 11.19
N GLU A 94 6.92 14.10 12.35
CA GLU A 94 8.16 13.80 13.05
C GLU A 94 8.14 12.39 13.63
N TYR A 95 7.08 12.00 14.34
CA TYR A 95 6.85 10.64 14.85
C TYR A 95 6.98 9.59 13.74
N LEU A 96 6.45 9.85 12.56
CA LEU A 96 6.51 8.93 11.43
C LEU A 96 7.92 8.65 10.91
N LYS A 97 8.92 9.47 11.22
CA LYS A 97 10.30 9.21 10.78
C LYS A 97 10.85 7.93 11.42
N VAL A 98 10.54 7.72 12.70
CA VAL A 98 10.91 6.52 13.46
C VAL A 98 9.85 6.29 14.53
N TYR A 99 9.17 5.16 14.51
CA TYR A 99 8.19 4.78 15.53
C TYR A 99 8.19 3.28 15.75
N ASP A 100 7.72 2.86 16.90
CA ASP A 100 7.58 1.46 17.24
C ASP A 100 6.18 0.95 16.89
N THR A 101 6.10 -0.26 16.37
CA THR A 101 4.84 -0.95 16.14
C THR A 101 4.90 -2.35 16.72
N THR A 102 3.83 -2.75 17.38
CA THR A 102 3.72 -4.09 17.96
C THR A 102 2.85 -4.97 17.07
N ASP A 103 3.40 -6.09 16.63
CA ASP A 103 2.64 -7.09 15.90
C ASP A 103 1.56 -7.71 16.80
N VAL A 104 0.31 -7.73 16.30
CA VAL A 104 -0.83 -8.20 17.10
C VAL A 104 -0.74 -9.70 17.43
N HIS A 105 -0.12 -10.49 16.56
CA HIS A 105 -0.04 -11.93 16.68
C HIS A 105 1.20 -12.38 17.47
N THR A 106 2.38 -11.84 17.12
CA THR A 106 3.65 -12.23 17.74
C THR A 106 3.98 -11.47 19.01
N LYS A 107 3.30 -10.34 19.27
CA LYS A 107 3.62 -9.40 20.36
C LYS A 107 5.04 -8.81 20.28
N GLU A 108 5.72 -9.00 19.17
CA GLU A 108 7.03 -8.42 18.93
C GLU A 108 6.91 -6.94 18.57
N THR A 109 7.69 -6.11 19.22
CA THR A 109 7.80 -4.68 18.87
C THR A 109 8.90 -4.51 17.83
N LYS A 110 8.58 -3.84 16.73
CA LYS A 110 9.51 -3.52 15.64
C LYS A 110 9.57 -2.02 15.43
N GLN A 111 10.79 -1.51 15.33
CA GLN A 111 11.01 -0.13 14.92
C GLN A 111 10.78 0.01 13.41
N VAL A 112 9.94 0.96 13.06
CA VAL A 112 9.57 1.25 11.66
C VAL A 112 10.07 2.64 11.29
N THR A 113 10.69 2.73 10.11
CA THR A 113 11.08 3.99 9.50
C THR A 113 10.31 4.22 8.20
N ASN A 114 10.01 5.45 7.87
CA ASN A 114 9.36 5.79 6.60
C ASN A 114 10.30 6.49 5.63
N SER A 115 10.27 6.06 4.37
CA SER A 115 10.87 6.83 3.29
C SER A 115 10.09 8.11 3.00
N GLU A 116 10.69 9.07 2.28
CA GLU A 116 10.01 10.30 1.83
C GLU A 116 8.67 10.01 1.14
N ARG A 117 8.62 8.99 0.26
CA ARG A 117 7.38 8.55 -0.40
C ARG A 117 6.35 8.00 0.58
N GLY A 118 6.81 7.31 1.63
CA GLY A 118 5.96 6.82 2.71
C GLY A 118 5.32 7.96 3.51
N LEU A 119 6.10 8.97 3.89
CA LEU A 119 5.62 10.17 4.57
C LEU A 119 4.63 10.94 3.70
N PHE A 120 4.99 11.18 2.43
CA PHE A 120 4.14 11.88 1.47
C PHE A 120 2.77 11.18 1.30
N ARG A 121 2.76 9.84 1.16
CA ARG A 121 1.53 9.07 1.03
C ARG A 121 0.64 9.18 2.29
N LYS A 122 1.23 9.08 3.48
CA LYS A 122 0.51 9.21 4.75
C LYS A 122 -0.11 10.60 4.92
N MET A 123 0.65 11.63 4.61
CA MET A 123 0.13 13.00 4.63
C MET A 123 -0.95 13.22 3.56
N SER A 124 -0.82 12.62 2.38
CA SER A 124 -1.85 12.67 1.33
C SER A 124 -3.15 11.99 1.76
N ALA A 125 -3.06 10.84 2.45
CA ALA A 125 -4.23 10.15 3.00
C ALA A 125 -4.94 11.01 4.05
N LEU A 126 -4.17 11.63 4.96
CA LEU A 126 -4.71 12.51 6.00
C LEU A 126 -5.36 13.75 5.40
N ARG A 127 -4.72 14.40 4.42
CA ARG A 127 -5.30 15.54 3.69
C ARG A 127 -6.60 15.17 2.98
N SER A 128 -6.63 14.03 2.32
CA SER A 128 -7.84 13.54 1.64
C SER A 128 -8.98 13.32 2.63
N PHE A 129 -8.68 12.75 3.79
CA PHE A 129 -9.63 12.51 4.88
C PHE A 129 -10.22 13.82 5.41
N TYR A 130 -9.38 14.77 5.82
CA TYR A 130 -9.84 16.08 6.29
C TYR A 130 -10.61 16.87 5.24
N ASN A 131 -10.14 16.86 3.99
CA ASN A 131 -10.81 17.53 2.88
C ASN A 131 -12.23 17.00 2.63
N TYR A 132 -12.48 15.72 2.84
CA TYR A 132 -13.82 15.14 2.70
C TYR A 132 -14.79 15.79 3.68
N PHE A 133 -14.47 15.86 4.96
CA PHE A 133 -15.34 16.44 5.99
C PHE A 133 -15.45 17.95 5.86
N PHE A 134 -14.35 18.61 5.54
CA PHE A 134 -14.31 20.07 5.34
C PHE A 134 -15.17 20.51 4.14
N LYS A 135 -15.04 19.85 2.98
CA LYS A 135 -15.85 20.18 1.80
C LYS A 135 -17.34 19.92 1.99
N ARG A 136 -17.70 19.02 2.87
CA ARG A 136 -19.10 18.76 3.25
C ARG A 136 -19.60 19.64 4.40
N GLN A 137 -18.78 20.56 4.87
CA GLN A 137 -19.10 21.46 5.98
C GLN A 137 -19.47 20.71 7.27
N ILE A 138 -18.99 19.48 7.43
CA ILE A 138 -19.14 18.68 8.66
C ILE A 138 -18.16 19.22 9.71
N ILE A 139 -16.97 19.65 9.29
CA ILE A 139 -15.99 20.40 10.08
C ILE A 139 -15.77 21.77 9.46
N GLN A 140 -15.50 22.77 10.30
CA GLN A 140 -15.25 24.15 9.88
C GLN A 140 -13.76 24.47 9.74
N LYS A 141 -12.88 23.64 10.27
CA LYS A 141 -11.44 23.82 10.23
C LYS A 141 -10.77 22.61 9.61
N ASN A 142 -9.72 22.87 8.83
CA ASN A 142 -8.88 21.83 8.26
C ASN A 142 -7.42 22.15 8.49
N PRO A 143 -6.81 21.63 9.58
CA PRO A 143 -5.42 21.93 9.96
C PRO A 143 -4.40 21.45 8.91
N THR A 144 -4.74 20.44 8.10
CA THR A 144 -3.82 19.93 7.09
C THR A 144 -3.50 20.92 5.98
N LEU A 145 -4.27 21.99 5.85
CA LEU A 145 -4.01 23.05 4.86
C LEU A 145 -2.82 23.94 5.25
N PHE A 146 -2.48 23.98 6.53
CA PHE A 146 -1.43 24.81 7.10
C PHE A 146 -0.10 24.09 7.31
N VAL A 147 -0.03 22.79 6.99
CA VAL A 147 1.18 21.98 7.09
C VAL A 147 1.71 21.68 5.70
N ASP A 148 3.00 21.88 5.47
CA ASP A 148 3.61 21.58 4.18
C ASP A 148 3.68 20.07 3.88
N MET A 149 3.60 19.73 2.60
CA MET A 149 3.82 18.34 2.17
C MET A 149 5.30 17.98 2.32
N PRO A 150 5.60 16.74 2.78
CA PRO A 150 6.96 16.23 2.75
C PRO A 150 7.53 16.33 1.33
N LYS A 151 8.77 16.81 1.23
CA LYS A 151 9.47 16.90 -0.06
C LYS A 151 9.77 15.50 -0.60
N LEU A 152 9.66 15.36 -1.90
CA LEU A 152 10.08 14.16 -2.63
C LEU A 152 11.30 14.51 -3.47
N HIS A 153 12.36 13.74 -3.29
CA HIS A 153 13.53 13.83 -4.16
C HIS A 153 13.41 12.77 -5.26
N ASP A 154 13.66 13.21 -6.49
CA ASP A 154 13.69 12.30 -7.62
C ASP A 154 14.89 11.36 -7.49
N LYS A 155 14.63 10.06 -7.58
CA LYS A 155 15.68 9.06 -7.69
C LYS A 155 15.93 8.78 -9.14
N ALA A 156 17.22 8.72 -9.52
CA ALA A 156 17.61 8.27 -10.84
C ALA A 156 16.97 6.90 -11.13
N ILE A 157 16.34 6.80 -12.30
CA ILE A 157 15.79 5.53 -12.76
C ILE A 157 16.94 4.68 -13.27
N ILE A 158 17.26 3.61 -12.54
CA ILE A 158 18.21 2.61 -12.99
C ILE A 158 17.49 1.73 -14.01
N ARG A 159 18.04 1.66 -15.22
CA ARG A 159 17.56 0.78 -16.30
C ARG A 159 18.72 -0.04 -16.82
N LEU A 160 18.40 -1.24 -17.27
CA LEU A 160 19.35 -2.06 -18.01
C LEU A 160 19.48 -1.52 -19.43
N ASP A 161 20.70 -1.50 -19.95
CA ASP A 161 20.93 -1.27 -21.39
C ASP A 161 20.72 -2.58 -22.18
N THR A 162 20.81 -2.48 -23.51
CA THR A 162 20.57 -3.62 -24.41
C THR A 162 21.53 -4.78 -24.14
N ASP A 163 22.79 -4.49 -23.85
CA ASP A 163 23.80 -5.52 -23.60
C ASP A 163 23.59 -6.18 -22.22
N GLU A 164 23.12 -5.42 -21.24
CA GLU A 164 22.77 -5.93 -19.91
C GLU A 164 21.53 -6.82 -19.98
N VAL A 165 20.52 -6.45 -20.80
CA VAL A 165 19.36 -7.28 -21.07
C VAL A 165 19.75 -8.60 -21.72
N ALA A 166 20.61 -8.56 -22.75
CA ALA A 166 21.11 -9.77 -23.41
C ALA A 166 21.82 -10.70 -22.41
N LYS A 167 22.74 -10.15 -21.61
CA LYS A 167 23.43 -10.91 -20.55
C LYS A 167 22.48 -11.51 -19.51
N LEU A 168 21.43 -10.80 -19.15
CA LEU A 168 20.41 -11.32 -18.22
C LEU A 168 19.70 -12.52 -18.80
N LEU A 169 19.27 -12.46 -20.06
CA LEU A 169 18.59 -13.55 -20.74
C LEU A 169 19.51 -14.77 -20.89
N ASP A 170 20.74 -14.57 -21.37
CA ASP A 170 21.77 -15.63 -21.48
C ASP A 170 22.04 -16.28 -20.12
N TYR A 171 22.10 -15.47 -19.06
CA TYR A 171 22.33 -16.01 -17.71
C TYR A 171 21.15 -16.88 -17.25
N VAL A 172 19.91 -16.44 -17.41
CA VAL A 172 18.71 -17.21 -17.02
C VAL A 172 18.65 -18.52 -17.79
N GLU A 173 19.04 -18.53 -19.06
CA GLU A 173 19.04 -19.72 -19.90
C GLU A 173 20.16 -20.70 -19.55
N SER A 174 21.35 -20.23 -19.16
CA SER A 174 22.58 -21.01 -19.00
C SER A 174 23.00 -21.30 -17.56
N CYS A 175 22.43 -20.58 -16.56
CA CYS A 175 22.92 -20.65 -15.17
C CYS A 175 22.82 -22.06 -14.55
N GLY A 176 22.01 -22.94 -15.11
CA GLY A 176 21.92 -24.36 -14.68
C GLY A 176 23.26 -25.09 -14.68
N SER A 177 24.19 -24.73 -15.56
CA SER A 177 25.53 -25.30 -15.63
C SER A 177 26.38 -25.01 -14.37
N LYS A 178 26.02 -24.01 -13.59
CA LYS A 178 26.69 -23.60 -12.34
C LYS A 178 26.01 -24.14 -11.09
N LEU A 179 24.86 -24.81 -11.25
CA LEU A 179 24.04 -25.32 -10.15
C LEU A 179 24.27 -26.81 -9.93
N THR A 180 24.10 -27.27 -8.69
CA THR A 180 24.23 -28.69 -8.33
C THR A 180 23.10 -29.10 -7.37
N GLY A 181 22.86 -30.40 -7.25
CA GLY A 181 21.93 -30.96 -6.28
C GLY A 181 20.49 -30.43 -6.43
N GLN A 182 19.89 -30.04 -5.32
CA GLN A 182 18.50 -29.58 -5.27
C GLN A 182 18.26 -28.31 -6.10
N ALA A 183 19.22 -27.37 -6.13
CA ALA A 183 19.13 -26.15 -6.91
C ALA A 183 19.03 -26.41 -8.42
N LEU A 184 19.85 -27.36 -8.93
CA LEU A 184 19.78 -27.79 -10.33
C LEU A 184 18.45 -28.46 -10.64
N SER A 185 17.96 -29.32 -9.75
CA SER A 185 16.66 -29.99 -9.93
C SER A 185 15.51 -28.97 -9.99
N TYR A 186 15.54 -27.94 -9.14
CA TYR A 186 14.54 -26.87 -9.15
C TYR A 186 14.63 -26.04 -10.44
N TYR A 187 15.81 -25.60 -10.81
CA TYR A 187 16.06 -24.86 -12.05
C TYR A 187 15.51 -25.60 -13.27
N ASN A 188 15.82 -26.88 -13.42
CA ASN A 188 15.33 -27.68 -14.55
C ASN A 188 13.80 -27.77 -14.63
N LYS A 189 13.12 -27.65 -13.49
CA LYS A 189 11.63 -27.66 -13.43
C LYS A 189 11.02 -26.29 -13.76
N THR A 190 11.72 -25.20 -13.51
CA THR A 190 11.17 -23.84 -13.60
C THR A 190 11.73 -23.02 -14.73
N LYS A 191 12.82 -23.47 -15.36
CA LYS A 191 13.58 -22.75 -16.39
C LYS A 191 12.68 -22.13 -17.47
N GLU A 192 11.85 -22.94 -18.10
CA GLU A 192 11.01 -22.49 -19.23
C GLU A 192 10.00 -21.42 -18.77
N ARG A 193 9.40 -21.61 -17.60
CA ARG A 193 8.50 -20.62 -17.00
C ARG A 193 9.24 -19.30 -16.70
N ASP A 194 10.44 -19.38 -16.11
CA ASP A 194 11.20 -18.20 -15.68
C ASP A 194 11.70 -17.41 -16.90
N ILE A 195 12.14 -18.11 -17.97
CA ILE A 195 12.47 -17.50 -19.26
C ILE A 195 11.25 -16.80 -19.86
N ALA A 196 10.11 -17.49 -19.92
CA ALA A 196 8.88 -16.93 -20.48
C ALA A 196 8.44 -15.67 -19.72
N ILE A 197 8.49 -15.67 -18.38
CA ILE A 197 8.17 -14.51 -17.55
C ILE A 197 9.07 -13.33 -17.89
N ILE A 198 10.40 -13.54 -17.90
CA ILE A 198 11.36 -12.45 -18.13
C ILE A 198 11.24 -11.91 -19.56
N THR A 199 11.10 -12.80 -20.55
CA THR A 199 10.95 -12.40 -21.94
C THR A 199 9.66 -11.61 -22.17
N LEU A 200 8.55 -12.02 -21.55
CA LEU A 200 7.28 -11.33 -21.66
C LEU A 200 7.35 -9.94 -21.03
N LEU A 201 7.95 -9.82 -19.83
CA LEU A 201 8.12 -8.53 -19.15
C LEU A 201 9.00 -7.57 -19.97
N LEU A 202 10.11 -8.05 -20.52
CA LEU A 202 11.03 -7.25 -21.33
C LEU A 202 10.46 -6.88 -22.68
N GLY A 203 9.74 -7.80 -23.33
CA GLY A 203 9.20 -7.61 -24.68
C GLY A 203 7.95 -6.72 -24.71
N THR A 204 7.12 -6.75 -23.65
CA THR A 204 5.84 -6.05 -23.64
C THR A 204 5.80 -4.86 -22.69
N GLY A 205 6.67 -4.84 -21.67
CA GLY A 205 6.65 -3.82 -20.61
C GLY A 205 5.45 -3.89 -19.68
N ILE A 206 4.69 -5.00 -19.67
CA ILE A 206 3.57 -5.19 -18.74
C ILE A 206 4.05 -5.21 -17.28
N ARG A 207 3.18 -4.82 -16.36
CA ARG A 207 3.52 -4.86 -14.94
C ARG A 207 3.46 -6.29 -14.42
N VAL A 208 4.24 -6.58 -13.37
CA VAL A 208 4.20 -7.90 -12.70
C VAL A 208 2.79 -8.30 -12.28
N SER A 209 1.96 -7.36 -11.82
CA SER A 209 0.56 -7.65 -11.46
C SER A 209 -0.33 -7.98 -12.66
N GLU A 210 -0.02 -7.46 -13.83
CA GLU A 210 -0.72 -7.77 -15.07
C GLU A 210 -0.28 -9.16 -15.58
N LEU A 211 1.02 -9.45 -15.50
CA LEU A 211 1.54 -10.78 -15.83
C LEU A 211 0.93 -11.89 -14.94
N VAL A 212 0.86 -11.67 -13.62
CA VAL A 212 0.27 -12.65 -12.68
C VAL A 212 -1.23 -12.85 -12.93
N GLY A 213 -1.90 -11.84 -13.47
CA GLY A 213 -3.33 -11.89 -13.79
C GLY A 213 -3.66 -12.41 -15.19
N LEU A 214 -2.67 -12.87 -15.97
CA LEU A 214 -2.92 -13.45 -17.29
C LEU A 214 -3.58 -14.82 -17.18
N ASP A 215 -4.65 -14.99 -17.93
CA ASP A 215 -5.30 -16.28 -18.19
C ASP A 215 -4.93 -16.82 -19.58
N LEU A 216 -5.14 -18.11 -19.81
CA LEU A 216 -4.86 -18.74 -21.11
C LEU A 216 -5.64 -18.09 -22.28
N SER A 217 -6.80 -17.50 -21.99
CA SER A 217 -7.62 -16.78 -22.96
C SER A 217 -7.04 -15.43 -23.39
N ASP A 218 -6.08 -14.90 -22.63
CA ASP A 218 -5.43 -13.61 -22.94
C ASP A 218 -4.25 -13.77 -23.92
N VAL A 219 -3.89 -15.02 -24.26
CA VAL A 219 -2.75 -15.34 -25.12
C VAL A 219 -3.25 -15.92 -26.43
N ASP A 220 -2.90 -15.26 -27.54
CA ASP A 220 -3.10 -15.79 -28.89
C ASP A 220 -1.88 -16.62 -29.30
N PHE A 221 -2.10 -17.90 -29.60
CA PHE A 221 -1.06 -18.85 -30.03
C PHE A 221 -0.97 -19.01 -31.54
N ASN A 222 -1.68 -18.21 -32.34
CA ASN A 222 -1.69 -18.27 -33.80
C ASN A 222 -0.63 -17.39 -34.45
#